data_e4462b88760d446f16fe838def8762ca
#
_entry.id   e4462b88760d446f16fe838def8762ca
#
_cell.length_a   1.000
_cell.length_b   1.000
_cell.length_c   1.000
_cell.angle_alpha   90.00
_cell.angle_beta   90.00
_cell.angle_gamma   90.00
#
_symmetry.space_group_name_H-M   'P 1'
#
loop_
_entity.id
_entity.type
_entity.pdbx_description
1 polymer ?
#
loop_
_entity_poly.entity_id
_entity_poly.type
_entity_poly.pdbx_seq_one_letter_code
_entity_poly.pdbx_strand_id
1 'polypeptide(L)'
;MEKVSGQFVSDDLRDRHNDLLWRVRLDNDHWIYLYLLLEFQSTDDYWMAIRLMTYIGLLYQDLARQRVVLPGQPLPPVFPIVLYNGSARWSGPLDTADLFEIPADSPLAAYKPKLRYFLLDERHLDVTTLPKDDNLVAQVLHLENSAHPQHAIEAVKTLQKLLHAPECDSVRRAFNVWIRHTVAEKLNRQANQLPSTETLEDIYIMLTEHTGQWSETWKREGLQQGLQQGRQEGQAALLTRLAERRFGPLSAADRARLEAATQAQLEAWADAILTAQSLAELFTAH
;
A
#
# COMPACT_ATOMS: atom_id res chain seq x y z
N MET A 1 21.90 4.71 -4.96
CA MET A 1 20.52 5.20 -5.09
C MET A 1 20.55 6.71 -5.07
N GLU A 2 19.95 7.35 -6.05
CA GLU A 2 19.94 8.81 -6.17
C GLU A 2 18.51 9.30 -6.30
N LYS A 3 18.14 10.32 -5.53
CA LYS A 3 16.84 10.98 -5.69
C LYS A 3 16.89 11.81 -6.98
N VAL A 4 15.94 11.61 -7.87
CA VAL A 4 15.81 12.43 -9.07
C VAL A 4 15.24 13.77 -8.62
N SER A 5 16.06 14.83 -8.72
CA SER A 5 15.62 16.18 -8.33
C SER A 5 14.53 16.66 -9.28
N GLY A 6 13.61 17.50 -8.77
CA GLY A 6 12.46 18.00 -9.53
C GLY A 6 12.75 18.80 -10.81
N GLN A 7 14.01 18.90 -11.22
CA GLN A 7 14.39 19.42 -12.56
C GLN A 7 14.04 18.47 -13.70
N PHE A 8 13.80 17.19 -13.38
CA PHE A 8 13.43 16.16 -14.36
C PHE A 8 11.91 15.95 -14.47
N VAL A 9 11.13 16.72 -13.71
CA VAL A 9 9.69 16.52 -13.59
C VAL A 9 9.01 17.81 -14.01
N SER A 10 8.07 17.74 -14.96
CA SER A 10 7.30 18.90 -15.43
C SER A 10 6.56 19.57 -14.26
N ASP A 11 6.20 20.84 -14.41
CA ASP A 11 5.49 21.60 -13.37
C ASP A 11 4.21 20.88 -12.90
N ASP A 12 3.54 20.13 -13.78
CA ASP A 12 2.38 19.30 -13.48
C ASP A 12 2.66 18.16 -12.48
N LEU A 13 3.92 17.71 -12.37
CA LEU A 13 4.34 16.70 -11.41
C LEU A 13 4.91 17.32 -10.12
N ARG A 14 5.30 18.61 -10.13
CA ARG A 14 5.86 19.32 -8.96
C ARG A 14 4.81 19.62 -7.89
N ASP A 15 3.56 19.77 -8.28
CA ASP A 15 2.46 20.13 -7.36
C ASP A 15 1.97 18.95 -6.50
N ARG A 16 2.55 17.73 -6.69
CA ARG A 16 2.18 16.55 -5.93
C ARG A 16 3.24 16.26 -4.86
N HIS A 17 2.95 16.66 -3.66
CA HIS A 17 3.88 16.66 -2.51
C HIS A 17 4.31 15.27 -2.02
N ASN A 18 3.68 14.19 -2.52
CA ASN A 18 3.86 12.84 -2.01
C ASN A 18 4.58 11.89 -2.98
N ASP A 19 4.83 12.31 -4.23
CA ASP A 19 5.46 11.45 -5.21
C ASP A 19 6.99 11.48 -5.10
N LEU A 20 7.62 10.33 -5.02
CA LEU A 20 9.07 10.19 -4.96
C LEU A 20 9.57 9.46 -6.20
N LEU A 21 10.48 10.08 -6.93
CA LEU A 21 11.18 9.45 -8.04
C LEU A 21 12.64 9.23 -7.68
N TRP A 22 13.06 7.98 -7.74
CA TRP A 22 14.44 7.57 -7.50
C TRP A 22 15.01 6.90 -8.73
N ARG A 23 16.29 7.09 -8.98
CA ARG A 23 17.03 6.21 -9.88
C ARG A 23 17.97 5.32 -9.09
N VAL A 24 17.99 4.06 -9.45
CA VAL A 24 18.79 3.03 -8.80
C VAL A 24 19.71 2.43 -9.85
N ARG A 25 21.01 2.35 -9.53
CA ARG A 25 22.00 1.67 -10.36
C ARG A 25 21.99 0.20 -9.98
N LEU A 26 21.83 -0.65 -10.96
CA LEU A 26 21.94 -2.09 -10.80
C LEU A 26 23.41 -2.53 -10.87
N ASP A 27 23.71 -3.74 -10.41
CA ASP A 27 25.07 -4.31 -10.39
C ASP A 27 25.69 -4.42 -11.80
N ASN A 28 24.86 -4.46 -12.84
CA ASN A 28 25.29 -4.47 -14.24
C ASN A 28 25.43 -3.08 -14.87
N ASP A 29 25.56 -2.04 -14.06
CA ASP A 29 25.71 -0.64 -14.46
C ASP A 29 24.47 -0.01 -15.18
N HIS A 30 23.34 -0.71 -15.22
CA HIS A 30 22.12 -0.17 -15.78
C HIS A 30 21.35 0.64 -14.72
N TRP A 31 20.72 1.72 -15.17
CA TRP A 31 19.82 2.52 -14.36
C TRP A 31 18.39 2.03 -14.48
N ILE A 32 17.70 1.90 -13.35
CA ILE A 32 16.25 1.79 -13.30
C ILE A 32 15.68 3.00 -12.56
N TYR A 33 14.48 3.41 -12.94
CA TYR A 33 13.72 4.41 -12.22
C TYR A 33 12.70 3.74 -11.31
N LEU A 34 12.80 4.02 -10.03
CA LEU A 34 11.84 3.59 -9.03
C LEU A 34 10.87 4.75 -8.79
N TYR A 35 9.68 4.65 -9.34
CA TYR A 35 8.62 5.62 -9.11
C TYR A 35 7.79 5.17 -7.91
N LEU A 36 7.97 5.86 -6.79
CA LEU A 36 7.27 5.57 -5.55
C LEU A 36 6.19 6.62 -5.32
N LEU A 37 4.96 6.22 -5.45
CA LEU A 37 3.80 7.02 -5.09
C LEU A 37 3.34 6.62 -3.70
N LEU A 38 3.44 7.54 -2.74
CA LEU A 38 2.95 7.35 -1.39
C LEU A 38 1.51 7.86 -1.31
N GLU A 39 0.57 6.94 -1.32
CA GLU A 39 -0.84 7.27 -1.15
C GLU A 39 -1.21 7.16 0.33
N PHE A 40 -1.33 8.32 1.00
CA PHE A 40 -1.68 8.40 2.42
C PHE A 40 -3.19 8.63 2.66
N GLN A 41 -4.00 8.54 1.61
CA GLN A 41 -5.44 8.73 1.73
C GLN A 41 -6.11 7.45 2.23
N SER A 42 -7.16 7.63 2.99
CA SER A 42 -8.00 6.53 3.50
C SER A 42 -8.89 5.88 2.45
N THR A 43 -8.93 6.44 1.23
CA THR A 43 -9.72 5.96 0.10
C THR A 43 -8.80 5.56 -1.05
N ASP A 44 -9.08 4.44 -1.70
CA ASP A 44 -8.39 4.01 -2.91
C ASP A 44 -8.72 4.91 -4.12
N ASP A 45 -7.86 4.88 -5.11
CA ASP A 45 -8.05 5.59 -6.38
C ASP A 45 -8.23 4.57 -7.50
N TYR A 46 -9.47 4.43 -7.97
CA TYR A 46 -9.83 3.54 -9.09
C TYR A 46 -9.01 3.83 -10.36
N TRP A 47 -8.60 5.10 -10.57
CA TRP A 47 -7.86 5.55 -11.75
C TRP A 47 -6.35 5.56 -11.56
N MET A 48 -5.83 4.95 -10.51
CA MET A 48 -4.40 4.92 -10.18
C MET A 48 -3.53 4.42 -11.34
N ALA A 49 -3.95 3.36 -12.02
CA ALA A 49 -3.20 2.82 -13.16
C ALA A 49 -3.08 3.85 -14.31
N ILE A 50 -4.13 4.64 -14.57
CA ILE A 50 -4.11 5.71 -15.58
C ILE A 50 -3.23 6.88 -15.13
N ARG A 51 -3.28 7.25 -13.85
CA ARG A 51 -2.39 8.30 -13.29
C ARG A 51 -0.93 7.93 -13.48
N LEU A 52 -0.56 6.71 -13.07
CA LEU A 52 0.82 6.21 -13.21
C LEU A 52 1.26 6.13 -14.67
N MET A 53 0.39 5.69 -15.58
CA MET A 53 0.69 5.67 -17.01
C MET A 53 1.00 7.08 -17.53
N THR A 54 0.22 8.07 -17.12
CA THR A 54 0.45 9.48 -17.49
C THR A 54 1.80 9.96 -16.96
N TYR A 55 2.13 9.69 -15.68
CA TYR A 55 3.39 10.16 -15.08
C TYR A 55 4.60 9.50 -15.68
N ILE A 56 4.54 8.20 -15.98
CA ILE A 56 5.63 7.49 -16.64
C ILE A 56 5.81 8.02 -18.07
N GLY A 57 4.72 8.33 -18.78
CA GLY A 57 4.76 8.98 -20.07
C GLY A 57 5.46 10.34 -20.03
N LEU A 58 5.11 11.18 -19.06
CA LEU A 58 5.76 12.49 -18.85
C LEU A 58 7.24 12.33 -18.47
N LEU A 59 7.58 11.37 -17.60
CA LEU A 59 8.97 11.06 -17.28
C LEU A 59 9.78 10.71 -18.52
N TYR A 60 9.29 9.83 -19.38
CA TYR A 60 9.98 9.46 -20.61
C TYR A 60 10.12 10.62 -21.60
N GLN A 61 9.10 11.48 -21.70
CA GLN A 61 9.20 12.71 -22.50
C GLN A 61 10.29 13.65 -21.96
N ASP A 62 10.40 13.79 -20.66
CA ASP A 62 11.45 14.61 -20.02
C ASP A 62 12.85 14.03 -20.26
N LEU A 63 13.02 12.72 -20.07
CA LEU A 63 14.30 12.04 -20.35
C LEU A 63 14.74 12.24 -21.82
N ALA A 64 13.80 12.17 -22.75
CA ALA A 64 14.08 12.43 -24.18
C ALA A 64 14.39 13.92 -24.45
N ARG A 65 13.63 14.85 -23.87
CA ARG A 65 13.83 16.30 -24.01
C ARG A 65 15.20 16.73 -23.49
N GLN A 66 15.61 16.18 -22.37
CA GLN A 66 16.90 16.45 -21.75
C GLN A 66 18.07 15.65 -22.36
N ARG A 67 17.79 14.86 -23.39
CA ARG A 67 18.78 14.00 -24.08
C ARG A 67 19.47 13.00 -23.15
N VAL A 68 18.82 12.62 -22.05
CA VAL A 68 19.29 11.52 -21.19
C VAL A 68 19.14 10.18 -21.89
N VAL A 69 18.12 10.07 -22.75
CA VAL A 69 17.94 8.94 -23.68
C VAL A 69 17.87 9.48 -25.09
N LEU A 70 18.68 8.92 -25.98
CA LEU A 70 18.74 9.33 -27.38
C LEU A 70 17.90 8.40 -28.28
N PRO A 71 17.45 8.87 -29.46
CA PRO A 71 16.79 8.01 -30.42
C PRO A 71 17.62 6.75 -30.74
N GLY A 72 16.96 5.59 -30.70
CA GLY A 72 17.62 4.29 -30.89
C GLY A 72 18.19 3.65 -29.60
N GLN A 73 18.19 4.36 -28.50
CA GLN A 73 18.55 3.78 -27.20
C GLN A 73 17.30 3.21 -26.51
N PRO A 74 17.42 2.10 -25.76
CA PRO A 74 16.32 1.59 -24.96
C PRO A 74 15.95 2.56 -23.84
N LEU A 75 14.66 2.66 -23.55
CA LEU A 75 14.19 3.41 -22.39
C LEU A 75 14.57 2.69 -21.11
N PRO A 76 14.98 3.41 -20.06
CA PRO A 76 15.21 2.79 -18.76
C PRO A 76 13.90 2.24 -18.19
N PRO A 77 13.91 1.06 -17.55
CA PRO A 77 12.72 0.52 -16.92
C PRO A 77 12.25 1.43 -15.78
N VAL A 78 10.93 1.53 -15.63
CA VAL A 78 10.31 2.19 -14.48
C VAL A 78 9.55 1.14 -13.70
N PHE A 79 9.76 1.10 -12.38
CA PHE A 79 9.03 0.24 -11.46
C PHE A 79 8.10 1.10 -10.61
N PRO A 80 6.80 1.18 -10.95
CA PRO A 80 5.84 1.97 -10.19
C PRO A 80 5.39 1.21 -8.96
N ILE A 81 5.50 1.85 -7.80
CA ILE A 81 5.05 1.31 -6.50
C ILE A 81 4.03 2.26 -5.92
N VAL A 82 2.90 1.72 -5.52
CA VAL A 82 1.88 2.43 -4.74
C VAL A 82 1.92 1.89 -3.31
N LEU A 83 2.13 2.78 -2.36
CA LEU A 83 2.07 2.49 -0.95
C LEU A 83 0.72 2.98 -0.43
N TYR A 84 -0.12 2.07 0.02
CA TYR A 84 -1.47 2.34 0.48
C TYR A 84 -1.64 1.97 1.95
N ASN A 85 -2.15 2.89 2.75
CA ASN A 85 -2.36 2.69 4.18
C ASN A 85 -3.83 2.89 4.62
N GLY A 86 -4.77 2.88 3.68
CA GLY A 86 -6.19 3.00 3.96
C GLY A 86 -6.73 1.86 4.83
N SER A 87 -7.87 2.10 5.47
CA SER A 87 -8.52 1.09 6.32
C SER A 87 -9.29 0.03 5.52
N ALA A 88 -9.78 0.37 4.33
CA ALA A 88 -10.39 -0.58 3.41
C ALA A 88 -9.32 -1.23 2.53
N ARG A 89 -9.57 -2.43 2.03
CA ARG A 89 -8.71 -3.05 1.02
C ARG A 89 -8.72 -2.23 -0.26
N TRP A 90 -7.57 -2.17 -0.93
CA TRP A 90 -7.49 -1.55 -2.24
C TRP A 90 -8.39 -2.26 -3.24
N SER A 91 -9.24 -1.51 -3.94
CA SER A 91 -10.19 -2.05 -4.92
C SER A 91 -9.90 -1.62 -6.37
N GLY A 92 -8.98 -0.67 -6.56
CA GLY A 92 -8.62 -0.18 -7.88
C GLY A 92 -7.86 -1.21 -8.72
N PRO A 93 -8.02 -1.21 -10.06
CA PRO A 93 -7.30 -2.09 -10.96
C PRO A 93 -5.78 -1.88 -10.86
N LEU A 94 -5.02 -2.98 -10.82
CA LEU A 94 -3.56 -2.95 -10.75
C LEU A 94 -2.88 -2.83 -12.12
N ASP A 95 -3.66 -3.02 -13.19
CA ASP A 95 -3.20 -2.94 -14.57
C ASP A 95 -4.17 -2.06 -15.39
N THR A 96 -3.64 -1.18 -16.22
CA THR A 96 -4.49 -0.40 -17.15
C THR A 96 -5.30 -1.30 -18.06
N ALA A 97 -4.79 -2.50 -18.37
CA ALA A 97 -5.47 -3.46 -19.20
C ALA A 97 -6.85 -3.87 -18.64
N ASP A 98 -7.03 -3.85 -17.33
CA ASP A 98 -8.28 -4.26 -16.66
C ASP A 98 -9.39 -3.19 -16.75
N LEU A 99 -9.04 -1.98 -17.19
CA LEU A 99 -9.98 -0.87 -17.41
C LEU A 99 -10.66 -0.90 -18.79
N PHE A 100 -10.25 -1.81 -19.69
CA PHE A 100 -10.77 -1.85 -21.05
C PHE A 100 -11.57 -3.14 -21.30
N GLU A 101 -12.82 -2.98 -21.66
CA GLU A 101 -13.70 -4.06 -22.12
C GLU A 101 -13.48 -4.34 -23.62
N ILE A 102 -12.34 -4.93 -23.95
CA ILE A 102 -12.01 -5.33 -25.32
C ILE A 102 -11.96 -6.87 -25.36
N PRO A 103 -12.78 -7.54 -26.20
CA PRO A 103 -12.70 -9.00 -26.38
C PRO A 103 -11.29 -9.44 -26.78
N ALA A 104 -10.84 -10.57 -26.26
CA ALA A 104 -9.48 -11.08 -26.50
C ALA A 104 -9.19 -11.39 -27.98
N ASP A 105 -10.22 -11.75 -28.73
CA ASP A 105 -10.18 -12.03 -30.17
C ASP A 105 -10.34 -10.80 -31.05
N SER A 106 -10.58 -9.64 -30.46
CA SER A 106 -10.70 -8.37 -31.19
C SER A 106 -9.34 -7.92 -31.72
N PRO A 107 -9.27 -7.43 -32.99
CA PRO A 107 -8.06 -6.79 -33.51
C PRO A 107 -7.60 -5.60 -32.67
N LEU A 108 -8.48 -4.95 -31.93
CA LEU A 108 -8.18 -3.82 -31.04
C LEU A 108 -7.43 -4.25 -29.77
N ALA A 109 -7.44 -5.54 -29.43
CA ALA A 109 -6.76 -6.03 -28.24
C ALA A 109 -5.23 -5.79 -28.28
N ALA A 110 -4.65 -5.77 -29.48
CA ALA A 110 -3.23 -5.48 -29.68
C ALA A 110 -2.85 -4.01 -29.36
N TYR A 111 -3.83 -3.10 -29.38
CA TYR A 111 -3.62 -1.66 -29.13
C TYR A 111 -4.01 -1.26 -27.70
N LYS A 112 -4.42 -2.20 -26.89
CA LYS A 112 -4.76 -1.98 -25.48
C LYS A 112 -3.50 -1.57 -24.71
N PRO A 113 -3.49 -0.39 -24.06
CA PRO A 113 -2.35 0.01 -23.24
C PRO A 113 -2.19 -0.94 -22.06
N LYS A 114 -0.94 -1.23 -21.72
CA LYS A 114 -0.58 -2.11 -20.61
C LYS A 114 0.44 -1.41 -19.74
N LEU A 115 0.05 -1.15 -18.52
CA LEU A 115 0.93 -0.69 -17.46
C LEU A 115 0.45 -1.30 -16.15
N ARG A 116 1.32 -2.03 -15.49
CA ARG A 116 1.07 -2.63 -14.19
C ARG A 116 1.92 -1.94 -13.13
N TYR A 117 1.34 -1.72 -11.95
CA TYR A 117 2.06 -1.23 -10.79
C TYR A 117 2.07 -2.26 -9.67
N PHE A 118 3.05 -2.12 -8.78
CA PHE A 118 3.13 -2.90 -7.57
C PHE A 118 2.38 -2.17 -6.46
N LEU A 119 1.41 -2.82 -5.86
CA LEU A 119 0.68 -2.32 -4.72
C LEU A 119 1.26 -2.90 -3.44
N LEU A 120 1.65 -2.03 -2.52
CA LEU A 120 1.96 -2.38 -1.13
C LEU A 120 0.80 -1.86 -0.26
N ASP A 121 -0.15 -2.74 0.03
CA ASP A 121 -1.25 -2.44 0.97
C ASP A 121 -0.77 -2.75 2.39
N GLU A 122 -0.36 -1.69 3.10
CA GLU A 122 0.34 -1.82 4.38
C GLU A 122 -0.50 -2.53 5.44
N ARG A 123 -1.80 -2.25 5.51
CA ARG A 123 -2.68 -2.80 6.55
C ARG A 123 -3.10 -4.25 6.28
N HIS A 124 -3.03 -4.69 5.04
CA HIS A 124 -3.42 -6.03 4.62
C HIS A 124 -2.22 -6.89 4.22
N LEU A 125 -1.01 -6.41 4.53
CA LEU A 125 0.23 -7.14 4.25
C LEU A 125 0.39 -8.30 5.24
N ASP A 126 0.71 -9.47 4.71
CA ASP A 126 1.17 -10.58 5.54
C ASP A 126 2.59 -10.33 6.03
N VAL A 127 2.68 -9.76 7.23
CA VAL A 127 3.97 -9.42 7.86
C VAL A 127 4.84 -10.64 8.15
N THR A 128 4.28 -11.87 8.13
CA THR A 128 5.05 -13.09 8.37
C THR A 128 5.99 -13.41 7.20
N THR A 129 5.70 -12.87 6.02
CA THR A 129 6.50 -13.03 4.81
C THR A 129 7.64 -12.02 4.70
N LEU A 130 7.64 -10.99 5.55
CA LEU A 130 8.68 -9.95 5.56
C LEU A 130 9.96 -10.44 6.22
N PRO A 131 11.14 -9.91 5.79
CA PRO A 131 12.39 -10.14 6.50
C PRO A 131 12.29 -9.70 7.96
N LYS A 132 12.76 -10.55 8.89
CA LYS A 132 12.73 -10.24 10.32
C LYS A 132 13.92 -9.39 10.75
N ASP A 133 15.03 -9.47 10.04
CA ASP A 133 16.30 -8.84 10.38
C ASP A 133 16.80 -7.97 9.22
N ASP A 134 17.65 -7.00 9.52
CA ASP A 134 18.43 -6.17 8.60
C ASP A 134 17.68 -5.37 7.52
N ASN A 135 16.35 -5.30 7.60
CA ASN A 135 15.54 -4.51 6.68
C ASN A 135 14.71 -3.45 7.43
N LEU A 136 15.11 -2.19 7.27
CA LEU A 136 14.49 -1.06 7.95
C LEU A 136 12.99 -0.92 7.62
N VAL A 137 12.63 -1.08 6.35
CA VAL A 137 11.23 -0.96 5.89
C VAL A 137 10.39 -2.10 6.46
N ALA A 138 10.94 -3.32 6.51
CA ALA A 138 10.25 -4.45 7.12
C ALA A 138 9.96 -4.19 8.61
N GLN A 139 10.89 -3.57 9.36
CA GLN A 139 10.68 -3.23 10.76
C GLN A 139 9.59 -2.16 10.94
N VAL A 140 9.50 -1.19 10.04
CA VAL A 140 8.40 -0.22 10.01
C VAL A 140 7.07 -0.95 9.86
N LEU A 141 6.95 -1.79 8.85
CA LEU A 141 5.73 -2.55 8.57
C LEU A 141 5.37 -3.53 9.70
N HIS A 142 6.37 -4.16 10.33
CA HIS A 142 6.16 -4.98 11.52
C HIS A 142 5.61 -4.16 12.69
N LEU A 143 6.12 -2.94 12.91
CA LEU A 143 5.65 -2.07 13.98
C LEU A 143 4.22 -1.58 13.72
N GLU A 144 3.93 -1.13 12.49
CA GLU A 144 2.59 -0.64 12.11
C GLU A 144 1.52 -1.73 12.21
N ASN A 145 1.85 -2.94 11.77
CA ASN A 145 0.94 -4.08 11.78
C ASN A 145 1.02 -4.93 13.05
N SER A 146 1.78 -4.49 14.07
CA SER A 146 1.90 -5.24 15.29
C SER A 146 0.57 -5.29 16.05
N ALA A 147 0.03 -6.50 16.22
CA ALA A 147 -1.15 -6.77 17.05
C ALA A 147 -0.79 -6.99 18.53
N HIS A 148 0.51 -7.15 18.84
CA HIS A 148 1.00 -7.42 20.18
C HIS A 148 2.17 -6.52 20.54
N PRO A 149 2.24 -6.04 21.81
CA PRO A 149 3.36 -5.21 22.29
C PRO A 149 4.73 -5.86 22.07
N GLN A 150 4.81 -7.18 22.17
CA GLN A 150 6.04 -7.95 21.99
C GLN A 150 6.65 -7.73 20.61
N HIS A 151 5.83 -7.73 19.54
CA HIS A 151 6.31 -7.51 18.19
C HIS A 151 6.81 -6.07 17.99
N ALA A 152 6.16 -5.09 18.63
CA ALA A 152 6.63 -3.71 18.61
C ALA A 152 7.97 -3.55 19.33
N ILE A 153 8.16 -4.23 20.48
CA ILE A 153 9.42 -4.24 21.23
C ILE A 153 10.55 -4.84 20.38
N GLU A 154 10.30 -5.96 19.70
CA GLU A 154 11.26 -6.62 18.83
C GLU A 154 11.64 -5.73 17.63
N ALA A 155 10.65 -5.09 17.00
CA ALA A 155 10.87 -4.16 15.90
C ALA A 155 11.73 -2.95 16.34
N VAL A 156 11.40 -2.32 17.48
CA VAL A 156 12.18 -1.20 18.03
C VAL A 156 13.61 -1.63 18.36
N LYS A 157 13.80 -2.81 18.95
CA LYS A 157 15.14 -3.36 19.24
C LYS A 157 15.96 -3.57 17.96
N THR A 158 15.35 -4.04 16.91
CA THR A 158 16.00 -4.23 15.61
C THR A 158 16.33 -2.88 14.97
N LEU A 159 15.42 -1.90 15.04
CA LEU A 159 15.67 -0.54 14.58
C LEU A 159 16.85 0.13 15.30
N GLN A 160 17.00 -0.08 16.62
CA GLN A 160 18.15 0.42 17.37
C GLN A 160 19.47 -0.12 16.81
N LYS A 161 19.52 -1.42 16.48
CA LYS A 161 20.72 -2.04 15.89
C LYS A 161 21.01 -1.49 14.50
N LEU A 162 19.99 -1.35 13.64
CA LEU A 162 20.15 -0.88 12.27
C LEU A 162 20.53 0.60 12.20
N LEU A 163 20.09 1.40 13.15
CA LEU A 163 20.28 2.85 13.19
C LEU A 163 21.36 3.29 14.18
N HIS A 164 22.27 2.41 14.61
CA HIS A 164 23.27 2.74 15.62
C HIS A 164 24.37 3.68 15.13
N ALA A 165 24.63 3.68 13.80
CA ALA A 165 25.72 4.48 13.22
C ALA A 165 25.45 5.99 13.30
N PRO A 166 26.48 6.84 13.51
CA PRO A 166 26.32 8.30 13.60
C PRO A 166 25.65 8.93 12.37
N GLU A 167 25.87 8.35 11.18
CA GLU A 167 25.28 8.80 9.92
C GLU A 167 23.74 8.68 9.92
N CYS A 168 23.21 7.83 10.80
CA CYS A 168 21.77 7.59 10.93
C CYS A 168 21.07 8.54 11.90
N ASP A 169 21.74 9.55 12.48
CA ASP A 169 21.16 10.42 13.51
C ASP A 169 19.88 11.15 13.08
N SER A 170 19.83 11.63 11.85
CA SER A 170 18.64 12.31 11.32
C SER A 170 17.47 11.32 11.15
N VAL A 171 17.77 10.13 10.65
CA VAL A 171 16.78 9.06 10.45
C VAL A 171 16.28 8.57 11.80
N ARG A 172 17.19 8.36 12.76
CA ARG A 172 16.86 7.94 14.14
C ARG A 172 15.91 8.92 14.82
N ARG A 173 16.15 10.23 14.69
CA ARG A 173 15.24 11.27 15.22
C ARG A 173 13.87 11.21 14.57
N ALA A 174 13.80 11.04 13.24
CA ALA A 174 12.55 10.91 12.53
C ALA A 174 11.77 9.67 13.00
N PHE A 175 12.46 8.53 13.15
CA PHE A 175 11.87 7.30 13.69
C PHE A 175 11.37 7.47 15.13
N ASN A 176 12.11 8.16 15.97
CA ASN A 176 11.69 8.41 17.34
C ASN A 176 10.34 9.14 17.41
N VAL A 177 10.21 10.21 16.62
CA VAL A 177 8.94 10.97 16.52
C VAL A 177 7.82 10.11 15.96
N TRP A 178 8.09 9.38 14.86
CA TRP A 178 7.10 8.53 14.22
C TRP A 178 6.61 7.39 15.11
N ILE A 179 7.54 6.65 15.77
CA ILE A 179 7.18 5.54 16.69
C ILE A 179 6.32 6.07 17.85
N ARG A 180 6.65 7.23 18.40
CA ARG A 180 5.80 7.84 19.45
C ARG A 180 4.37 8.06 18.97
N HIS A 181 4.20 8.58 17.76
CA HIS A 181 2.86 8.78 17.18
C HIS A 181 2.13 7.44 16.96
N THR A 182 2.80 6.47 16.38
CA THR A 182 2.23 5.13 16.12
C THR A 182 1.84 4.42 17.41
N VAL A 183 2.68 4.48 18.43
CA VAL A 183 2.38 3.90 19.75
C VAL A 183 1.24 4.65 20.45
N ALA A 184 1.23 5.98 20.36
CA ALA A 184 0.15 6.79 20.93
C ALA A 184 -1.20 6.48 20.28
N GLU A 185 -1.24 6.37 18.96
CA GLU A 185 -2.43 5.99 18.20
C GLU A 185 -2.94 4.61 18.63
N LYS A 186 -2.06 3.61 18.66
CA LYS A 186 -2.40 2.24 19.12
C LYS A 186 -2.90 2.18 20.58
N LEU A 187 -2.51 3.13 21.40
CA LEU A 187 -2.98 3.25 22.79
C LEU A 187 -4.21 4.14 22.94
N ASN A 188 -4.73 4.67 21.84
CA ASN A 188 -5.81 5.66 21.82
C ASN A 188 -5.50 6.86 22.77
N ARG A 189 -4.26 7.35 22.72
CA ARG A 189 -3.72 8.46 23.52
C ARG A 189 -3.10 9.49 22.61
N GLN A 190 -2.94 10.71 23.13
CA GLN A 190 -2.14 11.73 22.44
C GLN A 190 -0.64 11.49 22.71
N ALA A 191 0.21 11.76 21.72
CA ALA A 191 1.66 11.55 21.83
C ALA A 191 2.30 12.32 23.00
N ASN A 192 1.71 13.46 23.40
CA ASN A 192 2.15 14.26 24.55
C ASN A 192 1.77 13.62 25.91
N GLN A 193 0.89 12.63 25.94
CA GLN A 193 0.52 11.88 27.15
C GLN A 193 1.43 10.67 27.40
N LEU A 194 2.30 10.34 26.44
CA LEU A 194 3.34 9.33 26.66
C LEU A 194 4.51 9.97 27.42
N PRO A 195 5.26 9.15 28.18
CA PRO A 195 6.50 9.62 28.83
C PRO A 195 7.42 10.30 27.82
N SER A 196 8.19 11.28 28.28
CA SER A 196 9.17 11.95 27.43
C SER A 196 10.21 10.91 26.96
N THR A 197 10.31 10.71 25.66
CA THR A 197 11.25 9.80 25.04
C THR A 197 12.05 10.58 24.01
N GLU A 198 13.34 10.71 24.22
CA GLU A 198 14.26 11.41 23.31
C GLU A 198 14.99 10.44 22.38
N THR A 199 15.10 9.18 22.79
CA THR A 199 15.84 8.15 22.10
C THR A 199 14.99 6.90 21.82
N LEU A 200 15.43 6.05 20.88
CA LEU A 200 14.82 4.73 20.67
C LEU A 200 14.98 3.81 21.89
N GLU A 201 16.01 4.04 22.71
CA GLU A 201 16.20 3.33 23.98
C GLU A 201 15.09 3.67 24.97
N ASP A 202 14.77 4.95 25.13
CA ASP A 202 13.67 5.38 26.00
C ASP A 202 12.34 4.76 25.56
N ILE A 203 12.10 4.69 24.24
CA ILE A 203 10.91 4.03 23.69
C ILE A 203 10.92 2.53 24.02
N TYR A 204 12.06 1.86 23.85
CA TYR A 204 12.20 0.46 24.17
C TYR A 204 11.91 0.19 25.65
N ILE A 205 12.48 0.97 26.56
CA ILE A 205 12.25 0.89 28.01
C ILE A 205 10.76 1.11 28.31
N MET A 206 10.18 2.18 27.76
CA MET A 206 8.78 2.51 27.92
C MET A 206 7.86 1.36 27.49
N LEU A 207 8.11 0.78 26.32
CA LEU A 207 7.35 -0.36 25.80
C LEU A 207 7.48 -1.59 26.73
N THR A 208 8.68 -1.83 27.24
CA THR A 208 8.97 -3.01 28.08
C THR A 208 8.34 -2.89 29.46
N GLU A 209 8.44 -1.72 30.11
CA GLU A 209 7.91 -1.49 31.46
C GLU A 209 6.37 -1.48 31.50
N HIS A 210 5.72 -1.04 30.44
CA HIS A 210 4.26 -0.90 30.40
C HIS A 210 3.54 -2.03 29.64
N THR A 211 4.24 -3.09 29.28
CA THR A 211 3.72 -4.22 28.48
C THR A 211 2.42 -4.80 29.06
N GLY A 212 2.30 -4.90 30.39
CA GLY A 212 1.12 -5.45 31.04
C GLY A 212 -0.15 -4.61 30.88
N GLN A 213 -0.03 -3.27 30.96
CA GLN A 213 -1.17 -2.36 30.82
C GLN A 213 -1.61 -2.17 29.36
N TRP A 214 -0.68 -2.30 28.41
CA TRP A 214 -0.93 -2.09 26.99
C TRP A 214 -1.39 -3.36 26.28
N SER A 215 -1.02 -4.53 26.80
CA SER A 215 -1.42 -5.83 26.26
C SER A 215 -2.93 -5.97 26.14
N GLU A 216 -3.70 -5.48 27.10
CA GLU A 216 -5.16 -5.56 27.07
C GLU A 216 -5.81 -4.65 26.02
N THR A 217 -5.29 -3.44 25.88
CA THR A 217 -5.80 -2.47 24.88
C THR A 217 -5.48 -2.94 23.47
N TRP A 218 -4.25 -3.33 23.21
CA TRP A 218 -3.83 -3.88 21.92
C TRP A 218 -4.54 -5.18 21.56
N LYS A 219 -4.73 -6.07 22.53
CA LYS A 219 -5.46 -7.32 22.33
C LYS A 219 -6.92 -7.08 21.95
N ARG A 220 -7.54 -6.07 22.57
CA ARG A 220 -8.92 -5.67 22.25
C ARG A 220 -9.03 -5.08 20.86
N GLU A 221 -8.11 -4.20 20.47
CA GLU A 221 -8.08 -3.58 19.13
C GLU A 221 -7.75 -4.60 18.04
N GLY A 222 -6.76 -5.45 18.25
CA GLY A 222 -6.46 -6.55 17.34
C GLY A 222 -7.62 -7.53 17.18
N LEU A 223 -8.34 -7.83 18.27
CA LEU A 223 -9.54 -8.65 18.22
C LEU A 223 -10.66 -7.95 17.44
N GLN A 224 -10.86 -6.65 17.66
CA GLN A 224 -11.88 -5.88 16.96
C GLN A 224 -11.57 -5.78 15.45
N GLN A 225 -10.33 -5.51 15.08
CA GLN A 225 -9.87 -5.51 13.69
C GLN A 225 -10.04 -6.89 13.05
N GLY A 226 -9.60 -7.95 13.74
CA GLY A 226 -9.75 -9.32 13.27
C GLY A 226 -11.22 -9.75 13.09
N LEU A 227 -12.11 -9.32 13.99
CA LEU A 227 -13.55 -9.57 13.88
C LEU A 227 -14.17 -8.82 12.70
N GLN A 228 -13.77 -7.57 12.48
CA GLN A 228 -14.24 -6.77 11.35
C GLN A 228 -13.77 -7.36 10.02
N GLN A 229 -12.50 -7.72 9.93
CA GLN A 229 -11.93 -8.35 8.75
C GLN A 229 -12.57 -9.72 8.49
N GLY A 230 -12.67 -10.58 9.49
CA GLY A 230 -13.31 -11.89 9.36
C GLY A 230 -14.79 -11.81 8.98
N ARG A 231 -15.50 -10.77 9.44
CA ARG A 231 -16.88 -10.49 9.02
C ARG A 231 -16.96 -10.10 7.55
N GLN A 232 -16.09 -9.21 7.09
CA GLN A 232 -16.04 -8.77 5.68
C GLN A 232 -15.67 -9.93 4.76
N GLU A 233 -14.64 -10.72 5.09
CA GLU A 233 -14.24 -11.90 4.34
C GLU A 233 -15.35 -12.95 4.30
N GLY A 234 -16.02 -13.18 5.42
CA GLY A 234 -17.15 -14.10 5.50
C GLY A 234 -18.34 -13.67 4.66
N GLN A 235 -18.65 -12.36 4.62
CA GLN A 235 -19.72 -11.81 3.77
C GLN A 235 -19.34 -11.89 2.29
N ALA A 236 -18.11 -11.57 1.92
CA ALA A 236 -17.63 -11.69 0.54
C ALA A 236 -17.69 -13.15 0.06
N ALA A 237 -17.26 -14.10 0.87
CA ALA A 237 -17.32 -15.53 0.55
C ALA A 237 -18.77 -16.04 0.43
N LEU A 238 -19.67 -15.54 1.27
CA LEU A 238 -21.09 -15.88 1.18
C LEU A 238 -21.70 -15.33 -0.11
N LEU A 239 -21.46 -14.05 -0.42
CA LEU A 239 -21.95 -13.40 -1.64
C LEU A 239 -21.40 -14.06 -2.90
N THR A 240 -20.12 -14.41 -2.92
CA THR A 240 -19.49 -15.17 -4.01
C THR A 240 -20.28 -16.47 -4.29
N ARG A 241 -20.56 -17.23 -3.25
CA ARG A 241 -21.32 -18.47 -3.33
C ARG A 241 -22.75 -18.28 -3.81
N LEU A 242 -23.43 -17.22 -3.35
CA LEU A 242 -24.79 -16.89 -3.77
C LEU A 242 -24.83 -16.41 -5.23
N ALA A 243 -23.84 -15.58 -5.63
CA ALA A 243 -23.70 -15.12 -7.00
C ALA A 243 -23.42 -16.28 -7.98
N GLU A 244 -22.51 -17.17 -7.63
CA GLU A 244 -22.24 -18.39 -8.43
C GLU A 244 -23.49 -19.28 -8.58
N ARG A 245 -24.26 -19.40 -7.52
CA ARG A 245 -25.48 -20.21 -7.55
C ARG A 245 -26.58 -19.59 -8.39
N ARG A 246 -26.63 -18.26 -8.47
CA ARG A 246 -27.68 -17.53 -9.18
C ARG A 246 -27.32 -17.21 -10.63
N PHE A 247 -26.09 -16.81 -10.88
CA PHE A 247 -25.65 -16.31 -12.19
C PHE A 247 -24.69 -17.27 -12.91
N GLY A 248 -24.31 -18.38 -12.27
CA GLY A 248 -23.32 -19.32 -12.80
C GLY A 248 -21.87 -19.00 -12.35
N PRO A 249 -20.88 -19.72 -12.90
CA PRO A 249 -19.48 -19.54 -12.52
C PRO A 249 -19.01 -18.12 -12.72
N LEU A 250 -18.39 -17.53 -11.68
CA LEU A 250 -17.84 -16.18 -11.72
C LEU A 250 -16.48 -16.15 -12.42
N SER A 251 -16.22 -15.07 -13.14
CA SER A 251 -14.89 -14.79 -13.67
C SER A 251 -13.90 -14.51 -12.52
N ALA A 252 -12.60 -14.62 -12.78
CA ALA A 252 -11.57 -14.25 -11.81
C ALA A 252 -11.65 -12.77 -11.41
N ALA A 253 -12.03 -11.89 -12.34
CA ALA A 253 -12.24 -10.47 -12.09
C ALA A 253 -13.42 -10.20 -11.15
N ASP A 254 -14.56 -10.90 -11.35
CA ASP A 254 -15.74 -10.75 -10.50
C ASP A 254 -15.48 -11.24 -9.08
N ARG A 255 -14.74 -12.35 -8.93
CA ARG A 255 -14.34 -12.85 -7.61
C ARG A 255 -13.44 -11.86 -6.88
N ALA A 256 -12.42 -11.35 -7.57
CA ALA A 256 -11.54 -10.33 -7.01
C ALA A 256 -12.31 -9.06 -6.59
N ARG A 257 -13.33 -8.67 -7.37
CA ARG A 257 -14.20 -7.53 -7.03
C ARG A 257 -15.02 -7.78 -5.77
N LEU A 258 -15.55 -8.98 -5.57
CA LEU A 258 -16.28 -9.34 -4.36
C LEU A 258 -15.36 -9.41 -3.14
N GLU A 259 -14.15 -9.95 -3.30
CA GLU A 259 -13.14 -10.05 -2.23
C GLU A 259 -12.62 -8.66 -1.81
N ALA A 260 -12.48 -7.75 -2.75
CA ALA A 260 -11.99 -6.38 -2.49
C ALA A 260 -13.10 -5.40 -2.06
N ALA A 261 -14.38 -5.83 -2.04
CA ALA A 261 -15.51 -4.96 -1.77
C ALA A 261 -15.52 -4.43 -0.33
N THR A 262 -15.92 -3.17 -0.18
CA THR A 262 -16.15 -2.56 1.13
C THR A 262 -17.35 -3.18 1.84
N GLN A 263 -17.43 -3.01 3.16
CA GLN A 263 -18.58 -3.46 3.95
C GLN A 263 -19.92 -2.93 3.39
N ALA A 264 -19.97 -1.65 3.02
CA ALA A 264 -21.18 -1.04 2.46
C ALA A 264 -21.57 -1.64 1.11
N GLN A 265 -20.60 -1.92 0.25
CA GLN A 265 -20.83 -2.59 -1.02
C GLN A 265 -21.34 -4.02 -0.82
N LEU A 266 -20.74 -4.77 0.09
CA LEU A 266 -21.18 -6.13 0.40
C LEU A 266 -22.61 -6.16 0.94
N GLU A 267 -22.99 -5.21 1.78
CA GLU A 267 -24.35 -5.07 2.31
C GLU A 267 -25.35 -4.71 1.19
N ALA A 268 -25.00 -3.71 0.35
CA ALA A 268 -25.85 -3.34 -0.79
C ALA A 268 -26.03 -4.50 -1.78
N TRP A 269 -24.97 -5.23 -2.08
CA TRP A 269 -25.05 -6.41 -2.96
C TRP A 269 -25.77 -7.58 -2.32
N ALA A 270 -25.70 -7.74 -0.99
CA ALA A 270 -26.47 -8.76 -0.29
C ALA A 270 -27.98 -8.50 -0.37
N ASP A 271 -28.39 -7.25 -0.35
CA ASP A 271 -29.81 -6.88 -0.53
C ASP A 271 -30.23 -7.03 -2.01
N ALA A 272 -29.36 -6.62 -2.94
CA ALA A 272 -29.67 -6.66 -4.37
C ALA A 272 -29.61 -8.08 -4.96
N ILE A 273 -28.88 -9.03 -4.35
CA ILE A 273 -28.67 -10.36 -4.95
C ILE A 273 -29.97 -11.12 -5.18
N LEU A 274 -31.02 -10.84 -4.44
CA LEU A 274 -32.33 -11.48 -4.59
C LEU A 274 -33.12 -10.97 -5.79
N THR A 275 -32.91 -9.72 -6.20
CA THR A 275 -33.69 -9.02 -7.24
C THR A 275 -32.94 -8.83 -8.53
N ALA A 276 -31.61 -8.66 -8.51
CA ALA A 276 -30.77 -8.44 -9.67
C ALA A 276 -30.94 -9.55 -10.72
N GLN A 277 -31.04 -9.16 -11.99
CA GLN A 277 -31.21 -10.10 -13.11
C GLN A 277 -29.87 -10.54 -13.71
N SER A 278 -28.78 -9.81 -13.43
CA SER A 278 -27.43 -10.11 -13.89
C SER A 278 -26.38 -9.70 -12.87
N LEU A 279 -25.16 -10.22 -13.05
CA LEU A 279 -24.02 -9.85 -12.22
C LEU A 279 -23.63 -8.37 -12.39
N ALA A 280 -23.76 -7.84 -13.61
CA ALA A 280 -23.51 -6.43 -13.89
C ALA A 280 -24.48 -5.52 -13.13
N GLU A 281 -25.75 -5.90 -13.07
CA GLU A 281 -26.78 -5.18 -12.30
C GLU A 281 -26.48 -5.26 -10.79
N LEU A 282 -26.07 -6.43 -10.29
CA LEU A 282 -25.69 -6.60 -8.88
C LEU A 282 -24.62 -5.60 -8.47
N PHE A 283 -23.58 -5.44 -9.29
CA PHE A 283 -22.45 -4.57 -9.00
C PHE A 283 -22.74 -3.06 -9.16
N THR A 284 -23.87 -2.68 -9.69
CA THR A 284 -24.32 -1.28 -9.78
C THR A 284 -25.18 -0.85 -8.58
N ALA A 285 -25.59 -1.79 -7.71
CA ALA A 285 -26.28 -1.46 -6.47
C ALA A 285 -25.34 -0.71 -5.51
N HIS A 286 -25.78 0.45 -5.05
CA HIS A 286 -25.07 1.34 -4.13
C HIS A 286 -25.81 1.45 -2.80
#